data_86e15695f6067796b841d9d624a38477
#
_entry.id   86e15695f6067796b841d9d624a38477
#
_cell.length_a   1.000
_cell.length_b   1.000
_cell.length_c   1.000
_cell.angle_alpha   90.00
_cell.angle_beta   90.00
_cell.angle_gamma   90.00
#
_symmetry.space_group_name_H-M   'P 1'
#
loop_
_entity.id
_entity.type
_entity.pdbx_description
1 polymer ?
#
loop_
_entity_poly.entity_id
_entity_poly.type
_entity_poly.pdbx_seq_one_letter_code
_entity_poly.pdbx_strand_id
1 'polypeptide(L)'
;MAKLAICGGKSAVPQNRKWAKWPISDEADVKLVARITRSNRWSYDGPTEWEFAEKFTAYQGAKYGMCCANGTVGIQLALEALGIGAYDEVIVPAMTWQATAAACVDVNAIPVLVDIEPDTWNLDLDAVEAAITPKTRAIIVVHLYGCMTDLTRLQKICKKNNLFLIEDCAHQHGSFWKGKGVGSFGDVSSWSFQESKVL
;
A
#
# COMPACT_ATOMS: atom_id res chain seq x y z
N MET A 1 -28.00 17.51 24.34
CA MET A 1 -26.79 17.08 23.59
C MET A 1 -25.58 17.33 24.46
N ALA A 2 -24.61 16.41 24.49
CA ALA A 2 -23.38 16.62 25.22
C ALA A 2 -22.55 17.75 24.57
N LYS A 3 -21.95 18.61 25.39
CA LYS A 3 -21.12 19.71 24.91
C LYS A 3 -19.79 19.17 24.38
N LEU A 4 -19.38 19.61 23.17
CA LEU A 4 -18.10 19.20 22.58
C LEU A 4 -16.92 19.63 23.44
N ALA A 5 -15.86 18.83 23.49
CA ALA A 5 -14.65 19.12 24.28
C ALA A 5 -14.03 20.48 23.92
N ILE A 6 -13.94 20.82 22.64
CA ILE A 6 -13.44 22.12 22.14
C ILE A 6 -14.29 23.31 22.64
N CYS A 7 -15.55 23.08 22.98
CA CYS A 7 -16.44 24.08 23.57
C CYS A 7 -16.49 24.02 25.10
N GLY A 8 -15.52 23.34 25.74
CA GLY A 8 -15.45 23.17 27.19
C GLY A 8 -16.27 21.99 27.74
N GLY A 9 -16.64 21.01 26.91
CA GLY A 9 -17.18 19.73 27.33
C GLY A 9 -16.09 18.76 27.82
N LYS A 10 -16.50 17.58 28.27
CA LYS A 10 -15.57 16.53 28.71
C LYS A 10 -14.85 15.93 27.51
N SER A 11 -13.51 15.83 27.58
CA SER A 11 -12.72 15.12 26.56
C SER A 11 -13.10 13.62 26.53
N ALA A 12 -13.28 13.08 25.32
CA ALA A 12 -13.41 11.63 25.12
C ALA A 12 -12.08 10.89 25.30
N VAL A 13 -10.94 11.59 25.14
CA VAL A 13 -9.62 11.03 25.35
C VAL A 13 -9.18 11.29 26.78
N PRO A 14 -8.80 10.27 27.55
CA PRO A 14 -8.28 10.45 28.90
C PRO A 14 -7.02 11.32 28.89
N GLN A 15 -6.90 12.26 29.83
CA GLN A 15 -5.73 13.16 29.92
C GLN A 15 -4.42 12.41 30.17
N ASN A 16 -4.47 11.23 30.79
CA ASN A 16 -3.30 10.40 31.07
C ASN A 16 -2.97 9.40 29.96
N ARG A 17 -3.65 9.48 28.77
CA ARG A 17 -3.33 8.60 27.66
C ARG A 17 -1.93 8.90 27.14
N LYS A 18 -1.07 7.89 27.19
CA LYS A 18 0.27 7.95 26.55
C LYS A 18 0.09 7.58 25.08
N TRP A 19 0.53 8.46 24.21
CA TRP A 19 0.62 8.17 22.79
C TRP A 19 1.95 7.50 22.50
N ALA A 20 1.97 6.62 21.52
CA ALA A 20 3.21 6.05 21.03
C ALA A 20 4.12 7.19 20.54
N LYS A 21 5.40 7.11 20.86
CA LYS A 21 6.40 8.03 20.29
C LYS A 21 6.62 7.63 18.83
N TRP A 22 6.79 8.63 17.99
CA TRP A 22 7.11 8.46 16.59
C TRP A 22 8.00 9.63 16.12
N PRO A 23 9.03 9.38 15.29
CA PRO A 23 9.57 8.05 14.96
C PRO A 23 10.24 7.37 16.16
N ILE A 24 10.41 6.04 16.09
CA ILE A 24 11.16 5.26 17.06
C ILE A 24 12.52 4.95 16.43
N SER A 25 13.59 5.31 17.12
CA SER A 25 14.96 4.98 16.68
C SER A 25 15.82 4.65 17.91
N ASP A 26 16.82 3.82 17.70
CA ASP A 26 17.76 3.43 18.74
C ASP A 26 19.24 3.44 18.26
N GLU A 27 20.16 3.03 19.11
CA GLU A 27 21.58 2.97 18.81
C GLU A 27 21.93 1.97 17.69
N ALA A 28 21.08 0.98 17.41
CA ALA A 28 21.30 0.05 16.31
C ALA A 28 21.08 0.77 14.96
N ASP A 29 20.06 1.62 14.86
CA ASP A 29 19.80 2.43 13.67
C ASP A 29 20.96 3.39 13.40
N VAL A 30 21.43 4.09 14.45
CA VAL A 30 22.57 5.03 14.34
C VAL A 30 23.82 4.29 13.83
N LYS A 31 24.14 3.12 14.40
CA LYS A 31 25.28 2.31 13.99
C LYS A 31 25.18 1.81 12.55
N LEU A 32 23.97 1.39 12.15
CA LEU A 32 23.72 0.93 10.80
C LEU A 32 23.94 2.05 9.77
N VAL A 33 23.33 3.20 9.99
CA VAL A 33 23.46 4.36 9.09
C VAL A 33 24.92 4.83 9.03
N ALA A 34 25.61 4.93 10.17
CA ALA A 34 27.03 5.29 10.22
C ALA A 34 27.91 4.29 9.44
N ARG A 35 27.64 2.99 9.54
CA ARG A 35 28.34 1.95 8.78
C ARG A 35 28.14 2.12 7.27
N ILE A 36 26.87 2.33 6.85
CA ILE A 36 26.54 2.52 5.44
C ILE A 36 27.25 3.76 4.89
N THR A 37 27.18 4.89 5.59
CA THR A 37 27.82 6.14 5.18
C THR A 37 29.34 5.97 5.03
N ARG A 38 30.01 5.31 5.98
CA ARG A 38 31.46 5.07 5.94
C ARG A 38 31.89 4.07 4.84
N SER A 39 30.98 3.23 4.38
CA SER A 39 31.29 2.24 3.33
C SER A 39 31.48 2.86 1.94
N ASN A 40 31.01 4.09 1.72
CA ASN A 40 30.92 4.76 0.40
C ASN A 40 30.12 3.94 -0.66
N ARG A 41 29.31 2.97 -0.22
CA ARG A 41 28.44 2.13 -1.06
C ARG A 41 27.00 2.23 -0.61
N TRP A 42 26.46 3.43 -0.71
CA TRP A 42 25.14 3.75 -0.19
C TRP A 42 24.18 4.35 -1.23
N SER A 43 24.61 4.58 -2.47
CA SER A 43 23.79 5.21 -3.50
C SER A 43 23.41 4.27 -4.65
N TYR A 44 24.32 3.51 -5.17
CA TYR A 44 24.09 2.61 -6.31
C TYR A 44 24.62 1.23 -5.99
N ASP A 45 23.81 0.20 -6.27
CA ASP A 45 24.15 -1.20 -6.02
C ASP A 45 24.72 -1.44 -4.61
N GLY A 46 24.12 -0.79 -3.63
CA GLY A 46 24.49 -0.90 -2.23
C GLY A 46 24.05 -2.23 -1.64
N PRO A 47 24.93 -3.01 -0.97
CA PRO A 47 24.57 -4.33 -0.41
C PRO A 47 23.42 -4.23 0.61
N THR A 48 23.26 -3.09 1.28
CA THR A 48 22.21 -2.88 2.29
C THR A 48 20.83 -2.74 1.65
N GLU A 49 20.76 -2.22 0.42
CA GLU A 49 19.49 -2.17 -0.35
C GLU A 49 18.98 -3.58 -0.64
N TRP A 50 19.83 -4.45 -1.14
CA TRP A 50 19.49 -5.85 -1.42
C TRP A 50 19.12 -6.62 -0.14
N GLU A 51 19.89 -6.43 0.93
CA GLU A 51 19.60 -7.03 2.24
C GLU A 51 18.24 -6.58 2.78
N PHE A 52 17.90 -5.30 2.62
CA PHE A 52 16.60 -4.79 3.00
C PHE A 52 15.47 -5.40 2.16
N ALA A 53 15.61 -5.39 0.83
CA ALA A 53 14.61 -5.96 -0.07
C ALA A 53 14.34 -7.44 0.25
N GLU A 54 15.38 -8.24 0.47
CA GLU A 54 15.27 -9.66 0.83
C GLU A 54 14.55 -9.85 2.18
N LYS A 55 14.97 -9.14 3.21
CA LYS A 55 14.40 -9.26 4.56
C LYS A 55 12.95 -8.80 4.61
N PHE A 56 12.63 -7.67 3.96
CA PHE A 56 11.28 -7.15 3.95
C PHE A 56 10.34 -8.05 3.14
N THR A 57 10.80 -8.56 2.01
CA THR A 57 10.07 -9.53 1.18
C THR A 57 9.73 -10.79 1.98
N ALA A 58 10.73 -11.37 2.68
CA ALA A 58 10.52 -12.53 3.53
C ALA A 58 9.55 -12.24 4.69
N TYR A 59 9.66 -11.06 5.31
CA TYR A 59 8.76 -10.63 6.39
C TYR A 59 7.31 -10.54 5.96
N GLN A 60 7.04 -10.05 4.74
CA GLN A 60 5.68 -9.96 4.19
C GLN A 60 5.19 -11.27 3.55
N GLY A 61 6.05 -12.27 3.42
CA GLY A 61 5.70 -13.55 2.81
C GLY A 61 5.59 -13.52 1.29
N ALA A 62 6.22 -12.52 0.64
CA ALA A 62 6.36 -12.46 -0.80
C ALA A 62 7.58 -13.27 -1.27
N LYS A 63 7.65 -13.57 -2.56
CA LYS A 63 8.73 -14.39 -3.13
C LYS A 63 9.92 -13.55 -3.58
N TYR A 64 9.65 -12.39 -4.15
CA TYR A 64 10.63 -11.47 -4.69
C TYR A 64 10.30 -10.04 -4.29
N GLY A 65 11.31 -9.20 -4.17
CA GLY A 65 11.15 -7.78 -3.90
C GLY A 65 12.34 -6.98 -4.41
N MET A 66 12.10 -5.73 -4.70
CA MET A 66 13.12 -4.78 -5.12
C MET A 66 12.80 -3.40 -4.53
N CYS A 67 13.81 -2.60 -4.34
CA CYS A 67 13.65 -1.20 -3.98
C CYS A 67 13.42 -0.33 -5.22
N CYS A 68 12.64 0.74 -5.06
CA CYS A 68 12.45 1.77 -6.06
C CYS A 68 12.40 3.15 -5.41
N ALA A 69 12.30 4.22 -6.19
CA ALA A 69 12.41 5.58 -5.69
C ALA A 69 11.32 5.96 -4.68
N ASN A 70 10.10 5.46 -4.84
CA ASN A 70 8.95 5.74 -3.96
C ASN A 70 7.78 4.83 -4.31
N GLY A 71 6.70 4.87 -3.49
CA GLY A 71 5.51 4.02 -3.71
C GLY A 71 4.76 4.31 -5.01
N THR A 72 4.75 5.54 -5.53
CA THR A 72 4.13 5.87 -6.82
C THR A 72 4.82 5.12 -7.97
N VAL A 73 6.15 5.21 -8.01
CA VAL A 73 6.97 4.44 -8.98
C VAL A 73 6.80 2.94 -8.76
N GLY A 74 6.62 2.49 -7.54
CA GLY A 74 6.35 1.07 -7.25
C GLY A 74 5.04 0.58 -7.89
N ILE A 75 3.97 1.37 -7.87
CA ILE A 75 2.71 1.05 -8.56
C ILE A 75 2.89 1.10 -10.07
N GLN A 76 3.58 2.12 -10.59
CA GLN A 76 3.90 2.23 -12.02
C GLN A 76 4.66 0.99 -12.52
N LEU A 77 5.74 0.61 -11.83
CA LEU A 77 6.52 -0.59 -12.16
C LEU A 77 5.69 -1.88 -12.10
N ALA A 78 4.75 -1.97 -11.14
CA ALA A 78 3.83 -3.10 -11.05
C ALA A 78 2.93 -3.20 -12.30
N LEU A 79 2.35 -2.08 -12.73
CA LEU A 79 1.53 -2.01 -13.94
C LEU A 79 2.32 -2.39 -15.19
N GLU A 80 3.51 -1.80 -15.37
CA GLU A 80 4.39 -2.10 -16.51
C GLU A 80 4.84 -3.57 -16.53
N ALA A 81 5.22 -4.12 -15.37
CA ALA A 81 5.63 -5.51 -15.25
C ALA A 81 4.51 -6.51 -15.60
N LEU A 82 3.24 -6.13 -15.37
CA LEU A 82 2.07 -6.90 -15.74
C LEU A 82 1.61 -6.64 -17.20
N GLY A 83 2.33 -5.82 -17.94
CA GLY A 83 2.02 -5.49 -19.33
C GLY A 83 0.78 -4.61 -19.49
N ILE A 84 0.44 -3.82 -18.47
CA ILE A 84 -0.70 -2.91 -18.47
C ILE A 84 -0.25 -1.56 -19.03
N GLY A 85 -1.02 -1.00 -19.97
CA GLY A 85 -0.66 0.24 -20.64
C GLY A 85 -1.83 0.88 -21.38
N ALA A 86 -1.54 1.47 -22.56
CA ALA A 86 -2.49 2.28 -23.31
C ALA A 86 -3.82 1.53 -23.57
N TYR A 87 -4.93 2.22 -23.22
CA TYR A 87 -6.31 1.76 -23.37
C TYR A 87 -6.77 0.65 -22.41
N ASP A 88 -5.88 0.09 -21.58
CA ASP A 88 -6.27 -0.83 -20.52
C ASP A 88 -6.94 -0.05 -19.38
N GLU A 89 -8.00 -0.60 -18.84
CA GLU A 89 -8.69 -0.04 -17.68
C GLU A 89 -8.17 -0.69 -16.41
N VAL A 90 -7.91 0.15 -15.40
CA VAL A 90 -7.48 -0.28 -14.07
C VAL A 90 -8.45 0.27 -13.03
N ILE A 91 -9.12 -0.61 -12.32
CA ILE A 91 -10.04 -0.21 -11.24
C ILE A 91 -9.22 0.25 -10.04
N VAL A 92 -9.55 1.44 -9.51
CA VAL A 92 -8.89 2.05 -8.36
C VAL A 92 -9.93 2.65 -7.41
N PRO A 93 -9.70 2.71 -6.09
CA PRO A 93 -10.62 3.35 -5.17
C PRO A 93 -10.70 4.87 -5.41
N ALA A 94 -11.90 5.44 -5.32
CA ALA A 94 -12.10 6.88 -5.41
C ALA A 94 -11.48 7.65 -4.23
N MET A 95 -11.26 6.97 -3.10
CA MET A 95 -10.59 7.52 -1.94
C MET A 95 -9.25 6.81 -1.70
N THR A 96 -8.18 7.47 -2.10
CA THR A 96 -6.80 7.04 -1.88
C THR A 96 -5.86 8.24 -2.03
N TRP A 97 -4.57 8.02 -1.80
CA TRP A 97 -3.55 8.97 -2.24
C TRP A 97 -3.53 9.04 -3.77
N GLN A 98 -3.40 10.25 -4.32
CA GLN A 98 -3.46 10.47 -5.78
C GLN A 98 -2.51 9.57 -6.60
N ALA A 99 -1.42 9.09 -5.99
CA ALA A 99 -0.44 8.23 -6.64
C ALA A 99 -1.06 6.97 -7.27
N THR A 100 -2.08 6.39 -6.62
CA THR A 100 -2.72 5.17 -7.10
C THR A 100 -3.35 5.35 -8.49
N ALA A 101 -4.07 6.45 -8.71
CA ALA A 101 -4.64 6.77 -10.01
C ALA A 101 -3.60 7.39 -10.97
N ALA A 102 -2.70 8.22 -10.45
CA ALA A 102 -1.65 8.85 -11.26
C ALA A 102 -0.72 7.82 -11.91
N ALA A 103 -0.32 6.78 -11.18
CA ALA A 103 0.49 5.69 -11.73
C ALA A 103 -0.16 4.98 -12.92
N CYS A 104 -1.50 4.87 -12.95
CA CYS A 104 -2.21 4.36 -14.13
C CYS A 104 -2.05 5.30 -15.34
N VAL A 105 -2.19 6.61 -15.10
CA VAL A 105 -2.03 7.62 -16.16
C VAL A 105 -0.58 7.65 -16.67
N ASP A 106 0.40 7.49 -15.80
CA ASP A 106 1.82 7.49 -16.13
C ASP A 106 2.19 6.34 -17.11
N VAL A 107 1.48 5.21 -17.04
CA VAL A 107 1.63 4.10 -18.00
C VAL A 107 0.64 4.17 -19.18
N ASN A 108 -0.09 5.28 -19.34
CA ASN A 108 -1.14 5.49 -20.33
C ASN A 108 -2.39 4.58 -20.14
N ALA A 109 -2.54 3.92 -19.01
CA ALA A 109 -3.76 3.18 -18.68
C ALA A 109 -4.87 4.15 -18.20
N ILE A 110 -6.10 3.67 -18.17
CA ILE A 110 -7.29 4.43 -17.80
C ILE A 110 -7.69 4.04 -16.36
N PRO A 111 -7.50 4.92 -15.36
CA PRO A 111 -8.01 4.65 -14.02
C PRO A 111 -9.54 4.74 -14.01
N VAL A 112 -10.19 3.66 -13.60
CA VAL A 112 -11.65 3.59 -13.38
C VAL A 112 -11.89 3.74 -11.89
N LEU A 113 -12.37 4.91 -11.50
CA LEU A 113 -12.65 5.23 -10.09
C LEU A 113 -13.92 4.51 -9.64
N VAL A 114 -13.79 3.75 -8.55
CA VAL A 114 -14.90 3.01 -7.93
C VAL A 114 -15.08 3.49 -6.50
N ASP A 115 -16.34 3.55 -6.07
CA ASP A 115 -16.69 4.02 -4.74
C ASP A 115 -16.15 3.12 -3.64
N ILE A 116 -16.23 3.60 -2.41
CA ILE A 116 -15.73 2.95 -1.20
C ILE A 116 -16.86 2.62 -0.24
N GLU A 117 -16.66 1.61 0.58
CA GLU A 117 -17.54 1.33 1.70
C GLU A 117 -17.45 2.43 2.77
N PRO A 118 -18.59 3.00 3.23
CA PRO A 118 -18.57 4.13 4.16
C PRO A 118 -17.98 3.78 5.54
N ASP A 119 -18.04 2.53 5.95
CA ASP A 119 -17.59 2.11 7.29
C ASP A 119 -16.09 1.79 7.34
N THR A 120 -15.52 1.30 6.25
CA THR A 120 -14.13 0.81 6.17
C THR A 120 -13.21 1.70 5.35
N TRP A 121 -13.79 2.53 4.46
CA TRP A 121 -13.10 3.35 3.46
C TRP A 121 -12.27 2.53 2.45
N ASN A 122 -12.52 1.25 2.37
CA ASN A 122 -11.94 0.37 1.36
C ASN A 122 -12.85 0.26 0.13
N LEU A 123 -12.34 -0.31 -0.95
CA LEU A 123 -13.11 -0.56 -2.17
C LEU A 123 -14.44 -1.25 -1.86
N ASP A 124 -15.54 -0.68 -2.36
CA ASP A 124 -16.82 -1.38 -2.45
C ASP A 124 -16.72 -2.48 -3.52
N LEU A 125 -16.72 -3.73 -3.08
CA LEU A 125 -16.53 -4.87 -3.97
C LEU A 125 -17.75 -5.15 -4.87
N ASP A 126 -18.95 -4.68 -4.52
CA ASP A 126 -20.13 -4.75 -5.42
C ASP A 126 -19.97 -3.73 -6.55
N ALA A 127 -19.51 -2.52 -6.22
CA ALA A 127 -19.21 -1.50 -7.21
C ALA A 127 -18.01 -1.89 -8.10
N VAL A 128 -17.01 -2.59 -7.55
CA VAL A 128 -15.91 -3.18 -8.34
C VAL A 128 -16.45 -4.16 -9.39
N GLU A 129 -17.29 -5.13 -8.99
CA GLU A 129 -17.86 -6.10 -9.93
C GLU A 129 -18.70 -5.43 -11.02
N ALA A 130 -19.45 -4.37 -10.69
CA ALA A 130 -20.24 -3.59 -11.64
C ALA A 130 -19.40 -2.76 -12.63
N ALA A 131 -18.20 -2.36 -12.24
CA ALA A 131 -17.30 -1.53 -13.06
C ALA A 131 -16.43 -2.34 -14.05
N ILE A 132 -16.43 -3.68 -13.95
CA ILE A 132 -15.61 -4.52 -14.83
C ILE A 132 -16.14 -4.46 -16.26
N THR A 133 -15.26 -4.17 -17.21
CA THR A 133 -15.50 -4.16 -18.66
C THR A 133 -14.55 -5.13 -19.37
N PRO A 134 -14.74 -5.40 -20.67
CA PRO A 134 -13.77 -6.16 -21.45
C PRO A 134 -12.37 -5.53 -21.56
N LYS A 135 -12.22 -4.25 -21.19
CA LYS A 135 -10.94 -3.52 -21.17
C LYS A 135 -10.26 -3.55 -19.80
N THR A 136 -10.97 -3.96 -18.75
CA THR A 136 -10.42 -4.05 -17.41
C THR A 136 -9.32 -5.11 -17.37
N ARG A 137 -8.13 -4.72 -16.90
CA ARG A 137 -6.96 -5.60 -16.81
C ARG A 137 -6.50 -5.83 -15.38
N ALA A 138 -6.69 -4.86 -14.51
CA ALA A 138 -6.27 -4.96 -13.11
C ALA A 138 -7.21 -4.23 -12.17
N ILE A 139 -7.10 -4.61 -10.90
CA ILE A 139 -7.65 -3.89 -9.76
C ILE A 139 -6.47 -3.51 -8.86
N ILE A 140 -6.37 -2.23 -8.50
CA ILE A 140 -5.47 -1.79 -7.44
C ILE A 140 -6.30 -1.63 -6.17
N VAL A 141 -6.06 -2.49 -5.19
CA VAL A 141 -6.64 -2.33 -3.86
C VAL A 141 -5.70 -1.50 -2.99
N VAL A 142 -6.25 -0.56 -2.23
CA VAL A 142 -5.50 0.23 -1.25
C VAL A 142 -5.99 -0.09 0.14
N HIS A 143 -5.10 -0.54 1.00
CA HIS A 143 -5.43 -0.85 2.39
C HIS A 143 -5.25 0.40 3.25
N LEU A 144 -6.28 1.27 3.26
CA LEU A 144 -6.19 2.61 3.82
C LEU A 144 -6.31 2.60 5.35
N TYR A 145 -5.46 3.40 6.01
CA TYR A 145 -5.52 3.70 7.45
C TYR A 145 -5.63 2.50 8.40
N GLY A 146 -5.09 1.35 8.03
CA GLY A 146 -5.13 0.17 8.87
C GLY A 146 -6.33 -0.76 8.65
N CYS A 147 -7.28 -0.37 7.78
CA CYS A 147 -8.37 -1.23 7.34
C CYS A 147 -7.99 -2.00 6.09
N MET A 148 -8.42 -3.24 6.01
CA MET A 148 -8.17 -4.10 4.85
C MET A 148 -9.48 -4.44 4.14
N THR A 149 -9.44 -4.43 2.82
CA THR A 149 -10.50 -4.97 1.98
C THR A 149 -10.64 -6.48 2.22
N ASP A 150 -11.82 -7.06 2.01
CA ASP A 150 -11.96 -8.52 1.97
C ASP A 150 -11.16 -9.12 0.80
N LEU A 151 -9.88 -9.40 1.07
CA LEU A 151 -8.97 -9.98 0.10
C LEU A 151 -9.43 -11.36 -0.39
N THR A 152 -10.19 -12.09 0.42
CA THR A 152 -10.74 -13.40 0.02
C THR A 152 -11.78 -13.26 -1.09
N ARG A 153 -12.67 -12.26 -0.99
CA ARG A 153 -13.66 -11.97 -2.03
C ARG A 153 -12.99 -11.34 -3.25
N LEU A 154 -12.08 -10.38 -3.03
CA LEU A 154 -11.38 -9.69 -4.11
C LEU A 154 -10.58 -10.64 -5.00
N GLN A 155 -9.84 -11.59 -4.41
CA GLN A 155 -9.15 -12.63 -5.19
C GLN A 155 -10.10 -13.49 -6.04
N LYS A 156 -11.31 -13.79 -5.55
CA LYS A 156 -12.32 -14.52 -6.33
C LYS A 156 -12.81 -13.69 -7.52
N ILE A 157 -13.03 -12.38 -7.32
CA ILE A 157 -13.42 -11.44 -8.37
C ILE A 157 -12.33 -11.41 -9.46
N CYS A 158 -11.06 -11.20 -9.06
CA CYS A 158 -9.94 -11.18 -9.99
C CYS A 158 -9.81 -12.49 -10.78
N LYS A 159 -9.86 -13.64 -10.09
CA LYS A 159 -9.76 -14.94 -10.74
C LYS A 159 -10.91 -15.22 -11.71
N LYS A 160 -12.15 -14.89 -11.33
CA LYS A 160 -13.35 -15.07 -12.18
C LYS A 160 -13.25 -14.28 -13.49
N ASN A 161 -12.66 -13.09 -13.44
CA ASN A 161 -12.61 -12.16 -14.56
C ASN A 161 -11.23 -12.12 -15.24
N ASN A 162 -10.28 -12.96 -14.84
CA ASN A 162 -8.89 -12.98 -15.33
C ASN A 162 -8.20 -11.62 -15.22
N LEU A 163 -8.34 -10.98 -14.06
CA LEU A 163 -7.76 -9.67 -13.74
C LEU A 163 -6.53 -9.83 -12.84
N PHE A 164 -5.55 -8.98 -13.02
CA PHE A 164 -4.44 -8.84 -12.09
C PHE A 164 -4.90 -8.09 -10.83
N LEU A 165 -4.31 -8.46 -9.70
CA LEU A 165 -4.50 -7.79 -8.42
C LEU A 165 -3.19 -7.13 -7.99
N ILE A 166 -3.22 -5.81 -7.82
CA ILE A 166 -2.11 -5.02 -7.28
C ILE A 166 -2.52 -4.54 -5.89
N GLU A 167 -1.66 -4.77 -4.89
CA GLU A 167 -1.90 -4.29 -3.52
C GLU A 167 -1.06 -3.04 -3.25
N ASP A 168 -1.70 -1.90 -3.03
CA ASP A 168 -1.07 -0.71 -2.45
C ASP A 168 -1.09 -0.83 -0.93
N CYS A 169 0.05 -1.22 -0.39
CA CYS A 169 0.27 -1.51 1.02
C CYS A 169 0.98 -0.37 1.76
N ALA A 170 0.95 0.85 1.22
CA ALA A 170 1.67 2.00 1.79
C ALA A 170 1.29 2.32 3.26
N HIS A 171 0.17 1.78 3.79
CA HIS A 171 -0.29 1.96 5.17
C HIS A 171 -0.37 0.66 5.98
N GLN A 172 0.18 -0.46 5.48
CA GLN A 172 -0.09 -1.79 6.07
C GLN A 172 1.17 -2.62 6.34
N HIS A 173 2.27 -1.97 6.67
CA HIS A 173 3.49 -2.68 7.05
C HIS A 173 3.23 -3.60 8.25
N GLY A 174 3.58 -4.87 8.12
CA GLY A 174 3.40 -5.86 9.18
C GLY A 174 1.96 -6.31 9.44
N SER A 175 1.02 -6.00 8.56
CA SER A 175 -0.38 -6.43 8.70
C SER A 175 -0.62 -7.81 8.09
N PHE A 176 -1.63 -8.51 8.61
CA PHE A 176 -1.98 -9.86 8.19
C PHE A 176 -3.48 -9.98 7.92
N TRP A 177 -3.83 -10.66 6.83
CA TRP A 177 -5.18 -11.09 6.54
C TRP A 177 -5.27 -12.61 6.68
N LYS A 178 -6.07 -13.09 7.64
CA LYS A 178 -6.24 -14.53 7.93
C LYS A 178 -4.92 -15.29 8.08
N GLY A 179 -3.93 -14.68 8.75
CA GLY A 179 -2.63 -15.28 9.04
C GLY A 179 -1.59 -15.22 7.93
N LYS A 180 -1.91 -14.58 6.80
CA LYS A 180 -0.97 -14.35 5.69
C LYS A 180 -0.65 -12.86 5.58
N GLY A 181 0.60 -12.50 5.34
CA GLY A 181 1.04 -11.11 5.20
C GLY A 181 0.32 -10.38 4.08
N VAL A 182 -0.16 -9.18 4.34
CA VAL A 182 -0.72 -8.28 3.33
C VAL A 182 0.37 -7.90 2.34
N GLY A 183 0.03 -7.73 1.07
CA GLY A 183 0.99 -7.55 -0.02
C GLY A 183 1.45 -8.87 -0.67
N SER A 184 0.96 -10.02 -0.17
CA SER A 184 1.24 -11.34 -0.76
C SER A 184 0.00 -12.02 -1.34
N PHE A 185 -1.14 -11.32 -1.41
CA PHE A 185 -2.39 -11.82 -1.97
C PHE A 185 -2.55 -11.50 -3.44
N GLY A 186 -2.05 -10.35 -3.88
CA GLY A 186 -2.02 -9.92 -5.27
C GLY A 186 -0.86 -10.52 -6.06
N ASP A 187 -0.83 -10.18 -7.33
CA ASP A 187 0.27 -10.52 -8.25
C ASP A 187 1.51 -9.69 -7.94
N VAL A 188 1.31 -8.42 -7.57
CA VAL A 188 2.37 -7.48 -7.16
C VAL A 188 1.84 -6.60 -6.01
N SER A 189 2.74 -6.16 -5.14
CA SER A 189 2.44 -5.17 -4.11
C SER A 189 3.44 -4.01 -4.12
N SER A 190 2.97 -2.81 -3.80
CA SER A 190 3.79 -1.61 -3.63
C SER A 190 3.76 -1.15 -2.18
N TRP A 191 4.91 -0.68 -1.70
CA TRP A 191 5.11 -0.24 -0.32
C TRP A 191 5.74 1.15 -0.31
N SER A 192 5.42 1.93 0.71
CA SER A 192 6.02 3.27 0.89
C SER A 192 6.76 3.33 2.22
N PHE A 193 8.01 3.76 2.17
CA PHE A 193 8.85 4.03 3.35
C PHE A 193 9.09 5.52 3.54
N GLN A 194 8.12 6.34 3.10
CA GLN A 194 8.13 7.77 3.38
C GLN A 194 8.01 7.99 4.90
N GLU A 195 8.65 9.02 5.43
CA GLU A 195 8.84 9.29 6.87
C GLU A 195 7.58 9.24 7.74
N SER A 196 6.40 9.48 7.18
CA SER A 196 5.13 9.44 7.91
C SER A 196 4.48 8.06 7.96
N LYS A 197 5.09 7.05 7.32
CA LYS A 197 4.56 5.67 7.32
C LYS A 197 4.88 4.94 8.63
N VAL A 198 4.33 3.74 8.78
CA VAL A 198 4.34 2.98 10.04
C VAL A 198 5.75 2.47 10.42
N LEU A 199 6.67 2.41 9.49
CA LEU A 199 8.08 1.99 9.72
C LEU A 199 9.02 3.19 9.70
#